data_65f127e544fb27cd971cb04290ef836c
#
_entry.id   65f127e544fb27cd971cb04290ef836c
#
_cell.length_a   1.000
_cell.length_b   1.000
_cell.length_c   1.000
_cell.angle_alpha   90.00
_cell.angle_beta   90.00
_cell.angle_gamma   90.00
#
_symmetry.space_group_name_H-M   'P 1'
#
loop_
_entity.id
_entity.type
_entity.pdbx_description
1 polymer ?
#
loop_
_entity_poly.entity_id
_entity_poly.type
_entity_poly.pdbx_seq_one_letter_code
_entity_poly.pdbx_strand_id
1 'polypeptide(L)'
;MHIQRISPASAATVSDAVSLPRATEPIKISAFGLPDQNGACGRDLSVVSEPLMTVPRWERVGRVVPSMDAVVKVFCVHTEPNFSLPWQRKKQYSSSSSGFVIRGRRVLTNAHSVDHHTQVKLKKRGSDTKYLATVLAIGTECDIAMLTVSDDEFWEGISPVEFGDLPALQDAVTVVGYPIGGDTISVTSGVVSRMEILPYVHGSTELLGMQIDAAINSGNSGGPAFNDKGECVGIAFQSLKHEDAENIGYVIPVPVIMHFIRDYEKNGVYTGFPILGIKWQKMENPDLRMSMGMRPDQKGIRIRRLEPTAPEFQLLKPSDVILSFDGVNIASDGTVPFRHGERIGFSYLVSQKYIGDNAVVQVLRNSETLEFSIKLAKHKELIPSHIEGKPPSYYIVAGFVLTAVSLPYLRSEFGNLFDVPIKLLDKHLHAMAQSTDEQLVVVSQVLVADINIGYEDIVNNQVLTFNDMPVKNLKSLVIMVENCDDEYLKFGLEYNQMVVLQTKAAKAATLDILTTHCISSSMSDDLKTKENALEEVNSMADDLRDTILEKVEAVCWP
;
A
#
# COMPACT_ATOMS: atom_id res chain seq x y z
N MET A 1 30.10 12.14 42.72
CA MET A 1 30.46 11.06 41.79
C MET A 1 30.58 11.68 40.40
N HIS A 2 31.78 11.61 39.83
CA HIS A 2 32.17 12.30 38.60
C HIS A 2 31.46 11.69 37.39
N ILE A 3 30.86 12.56 36.57
CA ILE A 3 30.45 12.25 35.19
C ILE A 3 31.37 13.01 34.27
N GLN A 4 32.21 12.28 33.52
CA GLN A 4 33.09 12.80 32.50
C GLN A 4 32.29 13.23 31.27
N ARG A 5 32.50 14.48 30.84
CA ARG A 5 32.06 14.98 29.53
C ARG A 5 33.01 14.45 28.46
N ILE A 6 32.44 13.89 27.40
CA ILE A 6 33.15 13.60 26.16
C ILE A 6 32.78 14.67 25.14
N SER A 7 33.78 15.38 24.65
CA SER A 7 33.66 16.42 23.61
C SER A 7 33.61 15.81 22.21
N PRO A 8 32.95 16.43 21.23
CA PRO A 8 32.92 15.94 19.86
C PRO A 8 34.20 16.27 19.10
N ALA A 9 34.75 15.29 18.41
CA ALA A 9 35.90 15.44 17.54
C ALA A 9 35.47 15.91 16.14
N SER A 10 36.31 16.79 15.61
CA SER A 10 36.24 17.54 14.37
C SER A 10 36.03 16.72 13.10
N ALA A 11 35.24 17.30 12.19
CA ALA A 11 35.16 16.95 10.78
C ALA A 11 36.48 17.16 10.06
N ALA A 12 37.01 16.15 9.40
CA ALA A 12 38.07 16.25 8.41
C ALA A 12 37.51 15.98 7.02
N THR A 13 37.53 17.01 6.20
CA THR A 13 37.32 16.95 4.75
C THR A 13 38.49 16.22 4.10
N VAL A 14 38.22 15.16 3.37
CA VAL A 14 39.15 14.57 2.40
C VAL A 14 38.46 14.55 1.05
N SER A 15 38.94 15.44 0.19
CA SER A 15 38.74 15.38 -1.26
C SER A 15 39.81 14.47 -1.85
N ASP A 16 39.40 13.33 -2.42
CA ASP A 16 40.29 12.62 -3.34
C ASP A 16 39.51 12.25 -4.60
N ALA A 17 39.94 12.88 -5.69
CA ALA A 17 39.55 12.60 -7.05
C ALA A 17 40.16 11.25 -7.48
N VAL A 18 39.33 10.24 -7.73
CA VAL A 18 39.78 9.02 -8.38
C VAL A 18 39.48 9.10 -9.87
N SER A 19 40.58 9.15 -10.63
CA SER A 19 40.65 9.12 -12.09
C SER A 19 40.15 7.81 -12.66
N LEU A 20 39.27 7.86 -13.67
CA LEU A 20 38.84 6.76 -14.52
C LEU A 20 39.98 6.17 -15.33
N PRO A 21 40.13 4.85 -15.46
CA PRO A 21 41.05 4.26 -16.43
C PRO A 21 40.41 4.21 -17.83
N ARG A 22 41.27 4.55 -18.82
CA ARG A 22 40.99 4.56 -20.26
C ARG A 22 40.70 3.15 -20.78
N ALA A 23 39.87 3.12 -21.80
CA ALA A 23 39.54 1.99 -22.64
C ALA A 23 40.75 1.20 -23.12
N THR A 24 40.74 -0.11 -22.97
CA THR A 24 41.64 -1.06 -23.60
C THR A 24 40.94 -1.77 -24.75
N GLU A 25 41.70 -2.01 -25.78
CA GLU A 25 41.37 -2.50 -27.14
C GLU A 25 40.69 -3.86 -27.18
N PRO A 26 40.10 -4.24 -28.36
CA PRO A 26 39.36 -5.49 -28.53
C PRO A 26 40.27 -6.71 -28.64
N ILE A 27 39.95 -7.75 -27.88
CA ILE A 27 40.63 -9.06 -27.93
C ILE A 27 40.26 -9.77 -29.24
N LYS A 28 41.27 -10.04 -30.08
CA LYS A 28 41.16 -10.92 -31.23
C LYS A 28 41.07 -12.37 -30.77
N ILE A 29 39.99 -13.07 -31.15
CA ILE A 29 39.85 -14.51 -31.00
C ILE A 29 40.52 -15.15 -32.25
N SER A 30 41.63 -15.82 -32.03
CA SER A 30 42.29 -16.66 -33.07
C SER A 30 41.62 -18.04 -33.10
N ALA A 31 41.26 -18.46 -34.33
CA ALA A 31 40.78 -19.79 -34.61
C ALA A 31 41.91 -20.82 -34.44
N PHE A 32 41.68 -21.88 -33.67
CA PHE A 32 42.54 -23.06 -33.65
C PHE A 32 42.00 -24.09 -34.62
N GLY A 33 42.92 -24.52 -35.52
CA GLY A 33 42.68 -25.48 -36.57
C GLY A 33 42.56 -26.93 -36.09
N LEU A 34 41.84 -27.69 -36.89
CA LEU A 34 41.73 -29.15 -36.84
C LEU A 34 43.02 -29.82 -37.27
N PRO A 35 43.32 -31.01 -36.77
CA PRO A 35 44.13 -31.98 -37.53
C PRO A 35 43.27 -33.11 -38.09
N ASP A 36 43.43 -33.33 -39.43
CA ASP A 36 43.06 -34.56 -40.13
C ASP A 36 43.92 -35.76 -39.66
N GLN A 37 43.34 -36.96 -39.57
CA GLN A 37 43.85 -38.14 -40.29
C GLN A 37 43.03 -39.40 -39.99
N ASN A 38 42.52 -39.94 -41.06
CA ASN A 38 42.31 -41.29 -41.54
C ASN A 38 42.54 -42.51 -40.62
N GLY A 39 41.59 -43.45 -40.67
CA GLY A 39 41.76 -44.85 -40.27
C GLY A 39 40.47 -45.65 -40.36
N ALA A 40 40.19 -46.28 -41.45
CA ALA A 40 39.09 -47.20 -41.72
C ALA A 40 39.22 -48.50 -40.93
N CYS A 41 38.14 -49.01 -40.30
CA CYS A 41 37.77 -50.41 -40.29
C CYS A 41 36.29 -50.57 -39.91
N GLY A 42 35.51 -51.19 -40.73
CA GLY A 42 34.07 -51.39 -40.60
C GLY A 42 33.70 -52.47 -39.58
N ARG A 43 32.51 -52.37 -39.08
CA ARG A 43 31.56 -53.48 -38.84
C ARG A 43 30.15 -52.86 -38.60
N ASP A 44 29.24 -53.31 -39.49
CA ASP A 44 27.80 -53.10 -39.36
C ASP A 44 27.26 -53.60 -38.03
N LEU A 45 26.46 -52.77 -37.38
CA LEU A 45 25.33 -53.16 -36.56
C LEU A 45 24.30 -52.03 -36.63
N SER A 46 23.30 -52.21 -37.42
CA SER A 46 22.10 -51.40 -37.52
C SER A 46 21.29 -51.53 -36.22
N VAL A 47 21.33 -50.50 -35.37
CA VAL A 47 20.31 -50.22 -34.40
C VAL A 47 19.74 -48.86 -34.78
N VAL A 48 18.55 -48.87 -35.33
CA VAL A 48 17.73 -47.67 -35.57
C VAL A 48 17.28 -47.20 -34.20
N SER A 49 18.02 -46.30 -33.60
CA SER A 49 17.53 -45.44 -32.52
C SER A 49 16.90 -44.22 -33.19
N GLU A 50 15.56 -44.11 -33.12
CA GLU A 50 14.86 -42.87 -33.41
C GLU A 50 15.53 -41.73 -32.63
N PRO A 51 15.85 -40.59 -33.25
CA PRO A 51 16.34 -39.45 -32.50
C PRO A 51 15.17 -38.93 -31.65
N LEU A 52 15.31 -38.98 -30.34
CA LEU A 52 14.52 -38.14 -29.42
C LEU A 52 14.63 -36.72 -29.97
N MET A 53 13.56 -36.27 -30.64
CA MET A 53 13.41 -34.87 -31.05
C MET A 53 13.40 -34.02 -29.80
N THR A 54 14.57 -33.57 -29.38
CA THR A 54 14.66 -32.48 -28.40
C THR A 54 14.04 -31.25 -29.02
N VAL A 55 12.82 -30.93 -28.62
CA VAL A 55 12.13 -29.70 -29.01
C VAL A 55 13.09 -28.54 -28.81
N PRO A 56 13.45 -27.78 -29.84
CA PRO A 56 14.41 -26.71 -29.74
C PRO A 56 13.98 -25.71 -28.64
N ARG A 57 14.97 -25.17 -27.92
CA ARG A 57 14.73 -24.22 -26.80
C ARG A 57 13.82 -23.04 -27.17
N TRP A 58 13.82 -22.62 -28.45
CA TRP A 58 12.94 -21.57 -28.97
C TRP A 58 11.46 -22.00 -29.09
N GLU A 59 11.16 -23.31 -29.30
CA GLU A 59 9.76 -23.79 -29.30
C GLU A 59 9.12 -23.84 -27.92
N ARG A 60 9.90 -23.94 -26.83
CA ARG A 60 9.41 -23.79 -25.46
C ARG A 60 9.04 -22.34 -25.16
N VAL A 61 9.77 -21.38 -25.70
CA VAL A 61 9.43 -19.96 -25.62
C VAL A 61 8.16 -19.65 -26.44
N GLY A 62 7.93 -20.40 -27.53
CA GLY A 62 6.77 -20.23 -28.41
C GLY A 62 5.40 -20.46 -27.77
N ARG A 63 5.32 -21.16 -26.63
CA ARG A 63 4.04 -21.38 -25.93
C ARG A 63 3.58 -20.16 -25.09
N VAL A 64 4.52 -19.32 -24.64
CA VAL A 64 4.22 -18.08 -23.89
C VAL A 64 4.08 -16.87 -24.84
N VAL A 65 4.58 -16.98 -26.09
CA VAL A 65 4.58 -15.89 -27.07
C VAL A 65 3.18 -15.32 -27.39
N PRO A 66 2.12 -16.11 -27.54
CA PRO A 66 0.79 -15.55 -27.80
C PRO A 66 0.26 -14.67 -26.66
N SER A 67 0.60 -15.00 -25.41
CA SER A 67 0.17 -14.25 -24.22
C SER A 67 0.96 -12.94 -24.00
N MET A 68 2.13 -12.81 -24.63
CA MET A 68 2.97 -11.60 -24.50
C MET A 68 2.34 -10.37 -25.17
N ASP A 69 1.49 -10.55 -26.18
CA ASP A 69 0.83 -9.43 -26.87
C ASP A 69 -0.25 -8.77 -26.01
N ALA A 70 -0.72 -9.48 -24.97
CA ALA A 70 -1.60 -8.92 -23.96
C ALA A 70 -0.86 -8.08 -22.91
N VAL A 71 0.48 -8.13 -22.85
CA VAL A 71 1.28 -7.39 -21.88
C VAL A 71 1.53 -5.98 -22.40
N VAL A 72 1.19 -4.98 -21.62
CA VAL A 72 1.26 -3.57 -21.97
C VAL A 72 2.19 -2.81 -21.04
N LYS A 73 2.84 -1.78 -21.56
CA LYS A 73 3.61 -0.84 -20.75
C LYS A 73 2.69 0.23 -20.21
N VAL A 74 2.74 0.45 -18.90
CA VAL A 74 1.97 1.46 -18.16
C VAL A 74 2.87 2.66 -17.91
N PHE A 75 2.40 3.85 -18.25
CA PHE A 75 3.03 5.13 -17.94
C PHE A 75 2.11 5.91 -17.03
N CYS A 76 2.60 6.35 -15.89
CA CYS A 76 1.85 7.13 -14.94
C CYS A 76 2.55 8.45 -14.63
N VAL A 77 1.78 9.53 -14.57
CA VAL A 77 2.20 10.80 -13.99
C VAL A 77 1.54 10.91 -12.64
N HIS A 78 2.34 11.01 -11.59
CA HIS A 78 1.90 11.07 -10.21
C HIS A 78 1.95 12.49 -9.67
N THR A 79 0.97 12.83 -8.84
CA THR A 79 0.94 14.08 -8.08
C THR A 79 0.57 13.75 -6.64
N GLU A 80 1.57 13.36 -5.86
CA GLU A 80 1.38 12.97 -4.46
C GLU A 80 0.91 14.13 -3.59
N PRO A 81 0.11 13.86 -2.53
CA PRO A 81 -0.16 14.85 -1.50
C PRO A 81 1.13 15.21 -0.77
N ASN A 82 1.20 16.44 -0.28
CA ASN A 82 2.28 16.88 0.60
C ASN A 82 1.76 16.85 2.04
N PHE A 83 2.25 15.95 2.86
CA PHE A 83 1.79 15.81 4.24
C PHE A 83 2.34 16.90 5.16
N SER A 84 3.50 17.46 4.85
CA SER A 84 4.10 18.59 5.59
C SER A 84 3.43 19.92 5.24
N LEU A 85 2.93 20.06 4.01
CA LEU A 85 2.17 21.22 3.53
C LEU A 85 0.83 20.72 2.94
N PRO A 86 -0.14 20.34 3.77
CA PRO A 86 -1.32 19.57 3.33
C PRO A 86 -2.24 20.32 2.36
N TRP A 87 -2.12 21.64 2.26
CA TRP A 87 -2.80 22.47 1.23
C TRP A 87 -2.12 22.44 -0.14
N GLN A 88 -0.97 21.75 -0.27
CA GLN A 88 -0.20 21.65 -1.51
C GLN A 88 -0.06 20.20 -1.97
N ARG A 89 0.31 20.05 -3.23
CA ARG A 89 0.75 18.78 -3.81
C ARG A 89 2.25 18.81 -4.03
N LYS A 90 2.91 17.65 -3.95
CA LYS A 90 4.32 17.50 -4.33
C LYS A 90 4.50 17.74 -5.84
N LYS A 91 5.73 18.00 -6.26
CA LYS A 91 6.09 18.09 -7.68
C LYS A 91 5.73 16.80 -8.41
N GLN A 92 5.11 16.94 -9.60
CA GLN A 92 4.80 15.81 -10.46
C GLN A 92 6.06 15.05 -10.87
N TYR A 93 5.94 13.73 -10.89
CA TYR A 93 6.94 12.84 -11.45
C TYR A 93 6.28 11.75 -12.30
N SER A 94 7.09 11.12 -13.16
CA SER A 94 6.61 10.05 -14.04
C SER A 94 7.25 8.73 -13.67
N SER A 95 6.46 7.67 -13.74
CA SER A 95 6.92 6.29 -13.59
C SER A 95 6.50 5.45 -14.79
N SER A 96 7.11 4.28 -14.92
CA SER A 96 6.64 3.25 -15.84
C SER A 96 6.66 1.89 -15.17
N SER A 97 5.65 1.09 -15.48
CA SER A 97 5.45 -0.26 -14.99
C SER A 97 4.83 -1.15 -16.08
N SER A 98 4.40 -2.32 -15.71
CA SER A 98 3.76 -3.27 -16.60
C SER A 98 2.28 -3.45 -16.25
N GLY A 99 1.51 -3.94 -17.20
CA GLY A 99 0.14 -4.38 -17.02
C GLY A 99 -0.20 -5.43 -18.07
N PHE A 100 -1.37 -6.01 -17.98
CA PHE A 100 -1.84 -6.97 -18.96
C PHE A 100 -3.35 -6.93 -19.13
N VAL A 101 -3.77 -7.25 -20.35
CA VAL A 101 -5.17 -7.23 -20.76
C VAL A 101 -5.89 -8.49 -20.27
N ILE A 102 -7.05 -8.30 -19.65
CA ILE A 102 -7.98 -9.33 -19.23
C ILE A 102 -9.32 -9.18 -19.95
N ARG A 103 -10.21 -10.17 -19.82
CA ARG A 103 -11.55 -10.12 -20.41
C ARG A 103 -12.35 -8.89 -19.95
N GLY A 104 -13.25 -8.41 -20.81
CA GLY A 104 -14.14 -7.29 -20.52
C GLY A 104 -13.50 -5.91 -20.73
N ARG A 105 -12.52 -5.80 -21.65
CA ARG A 105 -11.82 -4.53 -21.95
C ARG A 105 -11.21 -3.89 -20.70
N ARG A 106 -10.51 -4.70 -19.93
CA ARG A 106 -9.85 -4.30 -18.69
C ARG A 106 -8.37 -4.64 -18.74
N VAL A 107 -7.57 -3.84 -18.06
CA VAL A 107 -6.14 -4.06 -17.87
C VAL A 107 -5.86 -4.10 -16.39
N LEU A 108 -5.12 -5.10 -15.93
CA LEU A 108 -4.61 -5.17 -14.56
C LEU A 108 -3.18 -4.65 -14.50
N THR A 109 -2.86 -4.00 -13.40
CA THR A 109 -1.53 -3.56 -12.99
C THR A 109 -1.46 -3.51 -11.47
N ASN A 110 -0.32 -3.10 -10.88
CA ASN A 110 -0.27 -2.85 -9.44
C ASN A 110 -0.92 -1.52 -9.07
N ALA A 111 -1.45 -1.43 -7.84
CA ALA A 111 -2.00 -0.20 -7.29
C ALA A 111 -0.92 0.88 -7.16
N HIS A 112 0.27 0.53 -6.63
CA HIS A 112 1.40 1.47 -6.51
C HIS A 112 1.88 2.03 -7.86
N SER A 113 1.59 1.35 -8.99
CA SER A 113 1.93 1.84 -10.33
C SER A 113 1.07 3.02 -10.78
N VAL A 114 -0.10 3.20 -10.18
CA VAL A 114 -1.07 4.25 -10.53
C VAL A 114 -1.57 5.05 -9.33
N ASP A 115 -0.99 4.84 -8.16
CA ASP A 115 -1.33 5.60 -6.97
C ASP A 115 -1.06 7.10 -7.18
N HIS A 116 -1.93 7.95 -6.65
CA HIS A 116 -1.88 9.41 -6.85
C HIS A 116 -1.74 9.86 -8.33
N HIS A 117 -2.29 9.07 -9.28
CA HIS A 117 -2.21 9.39 -10.70
C HIS A 117 -2.89 10.69 -11.06
N THR A 118 -2.26 11.45 -11.93
CA THR A 118 -2.86 12.57 -12.66
C THR A 118 -3.20 12.14 -14.08
N GLN A 119 -2.37 11.30 -14.68
CA GLN A 119 -2.58 10.76 -16.01
C GLN A 119 -1.96 9.36 -16.11
N VAL A 120 -2.70 8.42 -16.68
CA VAL A 120 -2.23 7.08 -17.01
C VAL A 120 -2.32 6.86 -18.50
N LYS A 121 -1.27 6.30 -19.12
CA LYS A 121 -1.24 5.91 -20.53
C LYS A 121 -0.75 4.47 -20.67
N LEU A 122 -1.31 3.76 -21.63
CA LEU A 122 -0.93 2.39 -21.98
C LEU A 122 -0.31 2.35 -23.37
N LYS A 123 0.70 1.49 -23.53
CA LYS A 123 1.35 1.26 -24.83
C LYS A 123 1.40 -0.24 -25.11
N LYS A 124 0.89 -0.65 -26.28
CA LYS A 124 0.94 -2.04 -26.76
C LYS A 124 2.36 -2.43 -27.18
N ARG A 125 2.65 -3.71 -27.14
CA ARG A 125 3.90 -4.27 -27.69
C ARG A 125 4.02 -3.93 -29.16
N GLY A 126 5.20 -3.47 -29.59
CA GLY A 126 5.47 -3.13 -30.99
C GLY A 126 4.77 -1.87 -31.52
N SER A 127 3.94 -1.19 -30.71
CA SER A 127 3.31 0.08 -31.09
C SER A 127 4.13 1.28 -30.59
N ASP A 128 4.06 2.39 -31.31
CA ASP A 128 4.57 3.70 -30.89
C ASP A 128 3.47 4.55 -30.21
N THR A 129 2.22 4.18 -30.36
CA THR A 129 1.05 4.91 -29.85
C THR A 129 0.85 4.67 -28.36
N LYS A 130 0.54 5.75 -27.61
CA LYS A 130 0.16 5.73 -26.20
C LYS A 130 -1.30 6.10 -26.05
N TYR A 131 -2.11 5.20 -25.52
CA TYR A 131 -3.54 5.37 -25.32
C TYR A 131 -3.81 5.87 -23.90
N LEU A 132 -4.71 6.86 -23.76
CA LEU A 132 -5.13 7.34 -22.46
C LEU A 132 -5.98 6.27 -21.76
N ALA A 133 -5.64 5.97 -20.52
CA ALA A 133 -6.36 4.99 -19.71
C ALA A 133 -7.12 5.68 -18.57
N THR A 134 -8.27 5.09 -18.24
CA THR A 134 -9.07 5.45 -17.05
C THR A 134 -8.86 4.40 -15.98
N VAL A 135 -8.63 4.82 -14.74
CA VAL A 135 -8.53 3.93 -13.57
C VAL A 135 -9.94 3.62 -13.09
N LEU A 136 -10.32 2.34 -13.11
CA LEU A 136 -11.65 1.86 -12.71
C LEU A 136 -11.70 1.56 -11.21
N ALA A 137 -10.65 0.95 -10.67
CA ALA A 137 -10.54 0.60 -9.27
C ALA A 137 -9.08 0.50 -8.82
N ILE A 138 -8.83 0.83 -7.57
CA ILE A 138 -7.53 0.67 -6.89
C ILE A 138 -7.78 -0.11 -5.60
N GLY A 139 -7.15 -1.28 -5.45
CA GLY A 139 -7.09 -2.07 -4.23
C GLY A 139 -5.72 -1.91 -3.60
N THR A 140 -5.54 -0.89 -2.77
CA THR A 140 -4.25 -0.59 -2.13
C THR A 140 -3.79 -1.74 -1.24
N GLU A 141 -4.71 -2.37 -0.50
CA GLU A 141 -4.41 -3.49 0.40
C GLU A 141 -3.91 -4.75 -0.32
N CYS A 142 -4.37 -5.01 -1.55
CA CYS A 142 -3.92 -6.14 -2.36
C CYS A 142 -2.95 -5.75 -3.48
N ASP A 143 -2.59 -4.47 -3.54
CA ASP A 143 -1.70 -3.87 -4.55
C ASP A 143 -2.10 -4.19 -5.99
N ILE A 144 -3.41 -4.14 -6.30
CA ILE A 144 -3.96 -4.36 -7.65
C ILE A 144 -4.74 -3.12 -8.08
N ALA A 145 -4.56 -2.70 -9.33
CA ALA A 145 -5.40 -1.69 -9.98
C ALA A 145 -5.99 -2.22 -11.29
N MET A 146 -7.19 -1.76 -11.60
CA MET A 146 -7.92 -2.08 -12.82
C MET A 146 -8.09 -0.83 -13.66
N LEU A 147 -7.71 -0.91 -14.92
CA LEU A 147 -7.76 0.17 -15.89
C LEU A 147 -8.63 -0.21 -17.09
N THR A 148 -9.07 0.79 -17.84
CA THR A 148 -9.68 0.63 -19.16
C THR A 148 -9.20 1.72 -20.11
N VAL A 149 -9.41 1.49 -21.41
CA VAL A 149 -9.16 2.45 -22.49
C VAL A 149 -10.44 2.63 -23.29
N SER A 150 -10.83 3.86 -23.55
CA SER A 150 -12.05 4.17 -24.30
C SER A 150 -11.87 4.02 -25.82
N ASP A 151 -10.63 4.04 -26.31
CA ASP A 151 -10.29 3.92 -27.71
C ASP A 151 -10.39 2.46 -28.14
N ASP A 152 -11.24 2.17 -29.13
CA ASP A 152 -11.46 0.80 -29.64
C ASP A 152 -10.22 0.22 -30.33
N GLU A 153 -9.40 1.05 -30.97
CA GLU A 153 -8.15 0.65 -31.64
C GLU A 153 -7.18 -0.01 -30.64
N PHE A 154 -7.19 0.40 -29.38
CA PHE A 154 -6.36 -0.23 -28.36
C PHE A 154 -6.64 -1.73 -28.23
N TRP A 155 -7.89 -2.14 -28.34
CA TRP A 155 -8.33 -3.53 -28.13
C TRP A 155 -8.16 -4.44 -29.34
N GLU A 156 -7.92 -3.85 -30.51
CA GLU A 156 -7.74 -4.61 -31.75
C GLU A 156 -6.46 -5.46 -31.70
N GLY A 157 -6.59 -6.73 -32.09
CA GLY A 157 -5.48 -7.66 -32.19
C GLY A 157 -4.93 -8.18 -30.86
N ILE A 158 -5.54 -7.84 -29.70
CA ILE A 158 -5.11 -8.34 -28.40
C ILE A 158 -6.04 -9.47 -27.94
N SER A 159 -5.46 -10.63 -27.64
CA SER A 159 -6.15 -11.72 -26.95
C SER A 159 -5.97 -11.57 -25.44
N PRO A 160 -7.06 -11.47 -24.63
CA PRO A 160 -6.95 -11.38 -23.19
C PRO A 160 -6.20 -12.57 -22.58
N VAL A 161 -5.50 -12.33 -21.48
CA VAL A 161 -4.84 -13.38 -20.72
C VAL A 161 -5.89 -14.26 -20.02
N GLU A 162 -5.70 -15.56 -20.07
CA GLU A 162 -6.49 -16.53 -19.30
C GLU A 162 -5.81 -16.81 -17.97
N PHE A 163 -6.61 -16.95 -16.89
CA PHE A 163 -6.11 -17.28 -15.57
C PHE A 163 -6.03 -18.79 -15.39
N GLY A 164 -4.89 -19.26 -14.87
CA GLY A 164 -4.68 -20.64 -14.46
C GLY A 164 -4.94 -20.87 -12.99
N ASP A 165 -4.79 -22.13 -12.58
CA ASP A 165 -4.87 -22.54 -11.18
C ASP A 165 -3.62 -22.09 -10.40
N LEU A 166 -3.72 -22.12 -9.06
CA LEU A 166 -2.60 -21.84 -8.17
C LEU A 166 -1.50 -22.91 -8.35
N PRO A 167 -0.28 -22.55 -8.80
CA PRO A 167 0.76 -23.51 -9.10
C PRO A 167 1.29 -24.22 -7.85
N ALA A 168 1.82 -25.44 -7.99
CA ALA A 168 2.49 -26.17 -6.93
C ALA A 168 3.91 -25.64 -6.68
N LEU A 169 4.53 -26.07 -5.56
CA LEU A 169 5.96 -25.82 -5.35
C LEU A 169 6.77 -26.47 -6.46
N GLN A 170 7.84 -25.81 -6.92
CA GLN A 170 8.71 -26.20 -8.03
C GLN A 170 8.07 -26.13 -9.42
N ASP A 171 6.80 -25.74 -9.55
CA ASP A 171 6.23 -25.44 -10.87
C ASP A 171 6.96 -24.26 -11.53
N ALA A 172 7.19 -24.38 -12.82
CA ALA A 172 7.85 -23.33 -13.60
C ALA A 172 6.95 -22.11 -13.75
N VAL A 173 7.54 -20.93 -13.54
CA VAL A 173 6.89 -19.66 -13.75
C VAL A 173 7.74 -18.73 -14.61
N THR A 174 7.08 -17.96 -15.48
CA THR A 174 7.71 -16.99 -16.36
C THR A 174 7.05 -15.62 -16.15
N VAL A 175 7.83 -14.65 -15.64
CA VAL A 175 7.38 -13.27 -15.46
C VAL A 175 7.69 -12.46 -16.70
N VAL A 176 6.70 -11.71 -17.17
CA VAL A 176 6.78 -10.90 -18.39
C VAL A 176 6.45 -9.44 -18.05
N GLY A 177 7.29 -8.50 -18.47
CA GLY A 177 7.05 -7.09 -18.18
C GLY A 177 8.01 -6.14 -18.89
N TYR A 178 7.91 -4.86 -18.57
CA TYR A 178 8.72 -3.77 -19.13
C TYR A 178 9.59 -3.15 -18.03
N PRO A 179 10.83 -3.62 -17.84
CA PRO A 179 11.72 -3.08 -16.83
C PRO A 179 12.06 -1.60 -17.09
N ILE A 180 12.43 -0.89 -16.05
CA ILE A 180 12.89 0.50 -16.16
C ILE A 180 14.16 0.53 -17.04
N GLY A 181 14.26 1.56 -17.90
CA GLY A 181 15.43 1.78 -18.75
C GLY A 181 15.29 1.31 -20.19
N GLY A 182 14.13 0.74 -20.59
CA GLY A 182 13.87 0.34 -21.97
C GLY A 182 12.41 0.26 -22.34
N ASP A 183 12.13 0.21 -23.64
CA ASP A 183 10.78 0.01 -24.20
C ASP A 183 10.56 -1.43 -24.70
N THR A 184 11.54 -2.29 -24.48
CA THR A 184 11.48 -3.70 -24.88
C THR A 184 10.97 -4.56 -23.73
N ILE A 185 10.18 -5.58 -24.07
CA ILE A 185 9.67 -6.55 -23.12
C ILE A 185 10.81 -7.41 -22.54
N SER A 186 10.75 -7.71 -21.27
CA SER A 186 11.67 -8.60 -20.56
C SER A 186 10.92 -9.85 -20.11
N VAL A 187 11.61 -10.97 -20.14
CA VAL A 187 11.10 -12.28 -19.73
C VAL A 187 12.09 -12.88 -18.76
N THR A 188 11.65 -13.15 -17.53
CA THR A 188 12.44 -13.84 -16.51
C THR A 188 11.72 -15.12 -16.10
N SER A 189 12.46 -16.20 -15.91
CA SER A 189 11.90 -17.52 -15.59
C SER A 189 12.54 -18.07 -14.33
N GLY A 190 11.75 -18.78 -13.56
CA GLY A 190 12.16 -19.47 -12.35
C GLY A 190 11.09 -20.48 -11.93
N VAL A 191 11.03 -20.82 -10.65
CA VAL A 191 10.06 -21.75 -10.08
C VAL A 191 9.38 -21.17 -8.85
N VAL A 192 8.22 -21.72 -8.49
CA VAL A 192 7.54 -21.40 -7.25
C VAL A 192 8.33 -21.97 -6.07
N SER A 193 8.83 -21.12 -5.19
CA SER A 193 9.65 -21.51 -4.05
C SER A 193 8.84 -21.68 -2.77
N ARG A 194 7.78 -20.85 -2.56
CA ARG A 194 6.97 -20.85 -1.35
C ARG A 194 5.59 -20.24 -1.58
N MET A 195 4.61 -20.72 -0.79
CA MET A 195 3.30 -20.08 -0.60
C MET A 195 3.14 -19.73 0.87
N GLU A 196 2.84 -18.47 1.17
CA GLU A 196 2.67 -18.01 2.54
C GLU A 196 1.72 -16.82 2.65
N ILE A 197 1.21 -16.58 3.85
CA ILE A 197 0.58 -15.30 4.17
C ILE A 197 1.69 -14.31 4.50
N LEU A 198 1.72 -13.22 3.80
CA LEU A 198 2.72 -12.18 4.00
C LEU A 198 2.07 -10.78 3.99
N PRO A 199 2.65 -9.82 4.71
CA PRO A 199 2.22 -8.44 4.62
C PRO A 199 2.62 -7.87 3.25
N TYR A 200 1.64 -7.34 2.52
CA TYR A 200 1.90 -6.63 1.28
C TYR A 200 2.49 -5.25 1.59
N VAL A 201 3.70 -4.99 1.07
CA VAL A 201 4.50 -3.79 1.42
C VAL A 201 3.73 -2.49 1.20
N HIS A 202 2.97 -2.41 0.11
CA HIS A 202 2.20 -1.22 -0.24
C HIS A 202 0.82 -1.17 0.44
N GLY A 203 0.23 -2.33 0.77
CA GLY A 203 -1.13 -2.43 1.32
C GLY A 203 -1.20 -2.58 2.83
N SER A 204 -0.10 -2.96 3.48
CA SER A 204 -0.05 -3.26 4.94
C SER A 204 -1.06 -4.32 5.39
N THR A 205 -1.56 -5.15 4.47
CA THR A 205 -2.54 -6.22 4.70
C THR A 205 -1.88 -7.57 4.47
N GLU A 206 -2.18 -8.53 5.35
CA GLU A 206 -1.67 -9.91 5.25
C GLU A 206 -2.54 -10.72 4.29
N LEU A 207 -2.00 -11.05 3.13
CA LEU A 207 -2.67 -11.84 2.09
C LEU A 207 -1.79 -12.97 1.59
N LEU A 208 -2.39 -13.91 0.85
CA LEU A 208 -1.65 -14.98 0.20
C LEU A 208 -0.64 -14.39 -0.79
N GLY A 209 0.63 -14.77 -0.64
CA GLY A 209 1.70 -14.42 -1.56
C GLY A 209 2.39 -15.67 -2.11
N MET A 210 2.88 -15.55 -3.33
CA MET A 210 3.67 -16.58 -4.00
C MET A 210 5.10 -16.07 -4.16
N GLN A 211 6.04 -16.73 -3.48
CA GLN A 211 7.46 -16.47 -3.64
C GLN A 211 8.00 -17.29 -4.81
N ILE A 212 8.79 -16.65 -5.66
CA ILE A 212 9.47 -17.25 -6.81
C ILE A 212 10.97 -16.93 -6.79
N ASP A 213 11.78 -17.76 -7.40
CA ASP A 213 13.22 -17.52 -7.57
C ASP A 213 13.58 -16.81 -8.90
N ALA A 214 12.56 -16.30 -9.60
CA ALA A 214 12.77 -15.45 -10.77
C ALA A 214 12.97 -13.99 -10.36
N ALA A 215 13.93 -13.32 -10.97
CA ALA A 215 14.18 -11.91 -10.71
C ALA A 215 12.99 -11.03 -11.13
N ILE A 216 12.45 -10.26 -10.19
CA ILE A 216 11.50 -9.17 -10.45
C ILE A 216 12.27 -7.86 -10.38
N ASN A 217 12.51 -7.25 -11.53
CA ASN A 217 13.19 -5.96 -11.64
C ASN A 217 12.17 -4.82 -11.60
N SER A 218 12.63 -3.63 -11.17
CA SER A 218 11.79 -2.42 -11.20
C SER A 218 11.23 -2.19 -12.61
N GLY A 219 9.91 -2.02 -12.70
CA GLY A 219 9.15 -1.90 -13.96
C GLY A 219 8.46 -3.20 -14.41
N ASN A 220 8.90 -4.39 -13.97
CA ASN A 220 8.15 -5.64 -14.18
C ASN A 220 6.90 -5.72 -13.31
N SER A 221 6.83 -4.92 -12.24
CA SER A 221 5.64 -4.79 -11.38
C SER A 221 4.39 -4.53 -12.21
N GLY A 222 3.30 -5.24 -11.89
CA GLY A 222 2.05 -5.22 -12.66
C GLY A 222 2.03 -6.16 -13.86
N GLY A 223 3.17 -6.74 -14.25
CA GLY A 223 3.25 -7.74 -15.31
C GLY A 223 2.77 -9.13 -14.85
N PRO A 224 2.27 -9.97 -15.76
CA PRO A 224 1.79 -11.30 -15.44
C PRO A 224 2.93 -12.28 -15.20
N ALA A 225 2.70 -13.24 -14.30
CA ALA A 225 3.47 -14.46 -14.16
C ALA A 225 2.67 -15.60 -14.82
N PHE A 226 3.28 -16.31 -15.75
CA PHE A 226 2.68 -17.41 -16.52
C PHE A 226 3.21 -18.77 -16.07
N ASN A 227 2.35 -19.79 -16.11
CA ASN A 227 2.75 -21.20 -16.01
C ASN A 227 3.26 -21.72 -17.37
N ASP A 228 3.62 -23.01 -17.42
CA ASP A 228 4.10 -23.70 -18.63
C ASP A 228 3.02 -23.85 -19.72
N LYS A 229 1.74 -23.67 -19.39
CA LYS A 229 0.61 -23.67 -20.32
C LYS A 229 0.35 -22.30 -20.94
N GLY A 230 1.03 -21.24 -20.46
CA GLY A 230 0.79 -19.86 -20.87
C GLY A 230 -0.40 -19.21 -20.17
N GLU A 231 -0.91 -19.79 -19.08
CA GLU A 231 -1.97 -19.22 -18.25
C GLU A 231 -1.36 -18.34 -17.16
N CYS A 232 -2.02 -17.22 -16.83
CA CYS A 232 -1.59 -16.31 -15.78
C CYS A 232 -1.86 -16.91 -14.41
N VAL A 233 -0.83 -17.05 -13.59
CA VAL A 233 -0.90 -17.56 -12.21
C VAL A 233 -0.73 -16.44 -11.17
N GLY A 234 -0.41 -15.22 -11.61
CA GLY A 234 -0.31 -14.07 -10.71
C GLY A 234 0.25 -12.81 -11.34
N ILE A 235 0.37 -11.77 -10.51
CA ILE A 235 0.92 -10.44 -10.86
C ILE A 235 2.23 -10.24 -10.12
N ALA A 236 3.31 -9.92 -10.83
CA ALA A 236 4.58 -9.53 -10.22
C ALA A 236 4.42 -8.21 -9.46
N PHE A 237 4.87 -8.13 -8.18
CA PHE A 237 4.62 -6.92 -7.42
C PHE A 237 5.78 -6.40 -6.59
N GLN A 238 6.64 -7.24 -6.05
CA GLN A 238 7.78 -6.79 -5.24
C GLN A 238 8.95 -7.77 -5.32
N SER A 239 10.16 -7.29 -5.03
CA SER A 239 11.34 -8.12 -4.80
C SER A 239 11.90 -7.83 -3.41
N LEU A 240 12.32 -8.86 -2.70
CA LEU A 240 13.09 -8.70 -1.48
C LEU A 240 14.56 -8.50 -1.87
N LYS A 241 15.09 -7.32 -1.55
CA LYS A 241 16.53 -7.03 -1.62
C LYS A 241 17.05 -6.99 -0.19
N HIS A 242 17.69 -8.03 0.24
CA HIS A 242 18.38 -8.11 1.50
C HIS A 242 19.85 -8.47 1.23
N GLU A 243 20.77 -8.03 2.08
CA GLU A 243 22.21 -8.33 1.91
C GLU A 243 22.49 -9.84 1.81
N ASP A 244 21.63 -10.67 2.44
CA ASP A 244 21.75 -12.13 2.48
C ASP A 244 20.75 -12.87 1.57
N ALA A 245 19.99 -12.18 0.71
CA ALA A 245 18.95 -12.80 -0.12
C ALA A 245 18.92 -12.18 -1.52
N GLU A 246 19.32 -12.94 -2.53
CA GLU A 246 19.28 -12.55 -3.93
C GLU A 246 18.15 -13.28 -4.68
N ASN A 247 17.58 -12.61 -5.69
CA ASN A 247 16.60 -13.17 -6.62
C ASN A 247 15.29 -13.68 -6.00
N ILE A 248 14.84 -13.10 -4.88
CA ILE A 248 13.52 -13.39 -4.32
C ILE A 248 12.50 -12.44 -4.93
N GLY A 249 11.60 -12.97 -5.73
CA GLY A 249 10.45 -12.27 -6.28
C GLY A 249 9.16 -12.68 -5.58
N TYR A 250 8.22 -11.74 -5.43
CA TYR A 250 6.88 -12.02 -4.93
C TYR A 250 5.83 -11.71 -5.99
N VAL A 251 4.86 -12.59 -6.08
CA VAL A 251 3.76 -12.55 -7.04
C VAL A 251 2.45 -12.58 -6.28
N ILE A 252 1.53 -11.69 -6.63
CA ILE A 252 0.14 -11.71 -6.15
C ILE A 252 -0.57 -12.86 -6.86
N PRO A 253 -0.99 -13.93 -6.17
CA PRO A 253 -1.52 -15.12 -6.82
C PRO A 253 -2.99 -14.95 -7.25
N VAL A 254 -3.42 -15.81 -8.18
CA VAL A 254 -4.77 -15.79 -8.78
C VAL A 254 -5.91 -15.71 -7.76
N PRO A 255 -5.92 -16.41 -6.61
CA PRO A 255 -7.01 -16.25 -5.63
C PRO A 255 -7.23 -14.81 -5.16
N VAL A 256 -6.16 -14.05 -4.94
CA VAL A 256 -6.23 -12.62 -4.56
C VAL A 256 -6.74 -11.76 -5.72
N ILE A 257 -6.23 -12.03 -6.94
CA ILE A 257 -6.67 -11.33 -8.16
C ILE A 257 -8.15 -11.55 -8.42
N MET A 258 -8.61 -12.80 -8.33
CA MET A 258 -10.01 -13.14 -8.57
C MET A 258 -10.94 -12.57 -7.50
N HIS A 259 -10.49 -12.49 -6.25
CA HIS A 259 -11.24 -11.80 -5.20
C HIS A 259 -11.44 -10.32 -5.56
N PHE A 260 -10.37 -9.61 -5.95
CA PHE A 260 -10.44 -8.21 -6.38
C PHE A 260 -11.40 -8.00 -7.57
N ILE A 261 -11.28 -8.84 -8.62
CA ILE A 261 -12.13 -8.74 -9.81
C ILE A 261 -13.60 -8.99 -9.48
N ARG A 262 -13.90 -10.08 -8.74
CA ARG A 262 -15.27 -10.48 -8.40
C ARG A 262 -15.94 -9.49 -7.45
N ASP A 263 -15.17 -8.93 -6.51
CA ASP A 263 -15.67 -7.88 -5.61
C ASP A 263 -16.11 -6.64 -6.41
N TYR A 264 -15.26 -6.19 -7.34
CA TYR A 264 -15.60 -5.08 -8.24
C TYR A 264 -16.81 -5.39 -9.13
N GLU A 265 -16.87 -6.58 -9.72
CA GLU A 265 -18.00 -7.00 -10.59
C GLU A 265 -19.31 -7.08 -9.83
N LYS A 266 -19.30 -7.53 -8.58
CA LYS A 266 -20.46 -7.65 -7.71
C LYS A 266 -21.00 -6.31 -7.24
N ASN A 267 -20.11 -5.39 -6.87
CA ASN A 267 -20.45 -4.15 -6.17
C ASN A 267 -20.40 -2.89 -7.06
N GLY A 268 -19.82 -2.98 -8.28
CA GLY A 268 -19.56 -1.83 -9.13
C GLY A 268 -18.40 -0.93 -8.67
N VAL A 269 -17.91 -1.19 -7.47
CA VAL A 269 -16.73 -0.56 -6.84
C VAL A 269 -15.96 -1.62 -6.06
N TYR A 270 -14.67 -1.44 -5.89
CA TYR A 270 -13.88 -2.34 -5.05
C TYR A 270 -14.10 -2.00 -3.57
N THR A 271 -14.52 -2.98 -2.77
CA THR A 271 -14.82 -2.80 -1.35
C THR A 271 -13.71 -3.29 -0.42
N GLY A 272 -12.87 -4.20 -0.89
CA GLY A 272 -11.69 -4.69 -0.17
C GLY A 272 -11.83 -6.06 0.46
N PHE A 273 -10.81 -6.43 1.25
CA PHE A 273 -10.79 -7.67 2.01
C PHE A 273 -11.38 -7.45 3.42
N PRO A 274 -12.16 -8.40 3.93
CA PRO A 274 -12.58 -8.37 5.33
C PRO A 274 -11.39 -8.68 6.24
N ILE A 275 -11.42 -8.11 7.43
CA ILE A 275 -10.39 -8.32 8.46
C ILE A 275 -11.11 -8.77 9.73
N LEU A 276 -10.58 -9.80 10.39
CA LEU A 276 -11.04 -10.18 11.72
C LEU A 276 -10.28 -9.31 12.74
N GLY A 277 -10.98 -8.41 13.41
CA GLY A 277 -10.42 -7.39 14.32
C GLY A 277 -9.95 -7.96 15.66
N ILE A 278 -9.09 -8.96 15.61
CA ILE A 278 -8.51 -9.61 16.79
C ILE A 278 -6.99 -9.53 16.81
N LYS A 279 -6.43 -9.38 17.98
CA LYS A 279 -5.01 -9.68 18.24
C LYS A 279 -4.95 -10.98 19.02
N TRP A 280 -4.21 -11.96 18.54
CA TRP A 280 -4.21 -13.31 19.09
C TRP A 280 -2.83 -13.79 19.53
N GLN A 281 -2.78 -14.92 20.22
CA GLN A 281 -1.59 -15.58 20.74
C GLN A 281 -1.63 -17.05 20.38
N LYS A 282 -0.47 -17.61 20.02
CA LYS A 282 -0.27 -19.04 19.85
C LYS A 282 -0.49 -19.80 21.16
N MET A 283 -1.05 -21.00 21.03
CA MET A 283 -1.39 -21.89 22.15
C MET A 283 -0.52 -23.16 22.14
N GLU A 284 0.74 -23.05 21.71
CA GLU A 284 1.66 -24.20 21.62
C GLU A 284 2.08 -24.73 22.99
N ASN A 285 2.15 -23.86 24.01
CA ASN A 285 2.51 -24.25 25.36
C ASN A 285 1.40 -25.10 26.03
N PRO A 286 1.70 -26.32 26.52
CA PRO A 286 0.71 -27.20 27.14
C PRO A 286 0.07 -26.60 28.40
N ASP A 287 0.85 -25.92 29.26
CA ASP A 287 0.35 -25.36 30.51
C ASP A 287 -0.62 -24.22 30.23
N LEU A 288 -0.35 -23.40 29.18
CA LEU A 288 -1.28 -22.37 28.74
C LEU A 288 -2.62 -23.01 28.30
N ARG A 289 -2.59 -24.10 27.52
CA ARG A 289 -3.82 -24.81 27.11
C ARG A 289 -4.58 -25.35 28.31
N MET A 290 -3.89 -26.02 29.25
CA MET A 290 -4.51 -26.56 30.47
C MET A 290 -5.13 -25.44 31.32
N SER A 291 -4.41 -24.32 31.51
CA SER A 291 -4.92 -23.18 32.28
C SER A 291 -6.17 -22.53 31.66
N MET A 292 -6.35 -22.69 30.34
CA MET A 292 -7.55 -22.21 29.62
C MET A 292 -8.67 -23.25 29.57
N GLY A 293 -8.53 -24.39 30.27
CA GLY A 293 -9.54 -25.45 30.32
C GLY A 293 -9.68 -26.24 29.02
N MET A 294 -8.66 -26.27 28.17
CA MET A 294 -8.65 -27.05 26.93
C MET A 294 -8.42 -28.53 27.22
N ARG A 295 -9.13 -29.40 26.50
CA ARG A 295 -8.84 -30.82 26.48
C ARG A 295 -7.53 -31.11 25.71
N PRO A 296 -6.84 -32.24 25.95
CA PRO A 296 -5.59 -32.55 25.26
C PRO A 296 -5.67 -32.61 23.72
N ASP A 297 -6.84 -32.97 23.19
CA ASP A 297 -7.14 -33.09 21.76
C ASP A 297 -7.46 -31.75 21.11
N GLN A 298 -7.84 -30.75 21.90
CA GLN A 298 -8.22 -29.43 21.38
C GLN A 298 -6.99 -28.60 20.97
N LYS A 299 -7.14 -27.87 19.90
CA LYS A 299 -6.17 -26.91 19.35
C LYS A 299 -6.88 -25.59 19.09
N GLY A 300 -6.13 -24.51 18.95
CA GLY A 300 -6.69 -23.20 18.67
C GLY A 300 -5.73 -22.08 19.03
N ILE A 301 -6.21 -20.85 18.93
CA ILE A 301 -5.48 -19.61 19.22
C ILE A 301 -6.25 -18.77 20.25
N ARG A 302 -5.54 -18.12 21.16
CA ARG A 302 -6.13 -17.30 22.21
C ARG A 302 -6.31 -15.86 21.72
N ILE A 303 -7.49 -15.28 21.88
CA ILE A 303 -7.74 -13.86 21.67
C ILE A 303 -7.08 -13.07 22.82
N ARG A 304 -6.19 -12.14 22.47
CA ARG A 304 -5.58 -11.21 23.43
C ARG A 304 -6.38 -9.94 23.57
N ARG A 305 -6.79 -9.35 22.44
CA ARG A 305 -7.50 -8.08 22.33
C ARG A 305 -8.43 -8.12 21.14
N LEU A 306 -9.47 -7.31 21.19
CA LEU A 306 -10.43 -7.12 20.10
C LEU A 306 -10.49 -5.64 19.75
N GLU A 307 -10.62 -5.36 18.45
CA GLU A 307 -10.83 -4.01 17.94
C GLU A 307 -12.24 -3.53 18.31
N PRO A 308 -12.38 -2.44 19.08
CA PRO A 308 -13.71 -2.00 19.56
C PRO A 308 -14.67 -1.63 18.43
N THR A 309 -14.15 -1.26 17.26
CA THR A 309 -14.94 -0.89 16.08
C THR A 309 -15.30 -2.07 15.19
N ALA A 310 -14.81 -3.27 15.50
CA ALA A 310 -15.10 -4.49 14.73
C ALA A 310 -16.44 -5.11 15.15
N PRO A 311 -17.22 -5.71 14.20
CA PRO A 311 -18.50 -6.35 14.52
C PRO A 311 -18.38 -7.46 15.57
N GLU A 312 -17.30 -8.24 15.55
CA GLU A 312 -17.05 -9.34 16.49
C GLU A 312 -16.81 -8.90 17.93
N PHE A 313 -16.53 -7.65 18.18
CA PHE A 313 -16.33 -7.10 19.53
C PHE A 313 -17.52 -7.35 20.47
N GLN A 314 -18.75 -7.41 19.90
CA GLN A 314 -19.96 -7.66 20.66
C GLN A 314 -20.14 -9.15 21.02
N LEU A 315 -19.49 -10.06 20.31
CA LEU A 315 -19.67 -11.50 20.40
C LEU A 315 -18.50 -12.21 21.08
N LEU A 316 -17.29 -11.88 20.66
CA LEU A 316 -16.05 -12.46 21.16
C LEU A 316 -15.55 -11.68 22.39
N LYS A 317 -14.70 -12.34 23.18
CA LYS A 317 -14.11 -11.74 24.39
C LYS A 317 -12.60 -11.99 24.44
N PRO A 318 -11.84 -11.12 25.10
CA PRO A 318 -10.46 -11.45 25.47
C PRO A 318 -10.40 -12.77 26.25
N SER A 319 -9.42 -13.58 25.95
CA SER A 319 -9.21 -14.94 26.47
C SER A 319 -10.09 -16.04 25.89
N ASP A 320 -11.01 -15.77 24.97
CA ASP A 320 -11.58 -16.85 24.16
C ASP A 320 -10.48 -17.56 23.37
N VAL A 321 -10.61 -18.87 23.19
CA VAL A 321 -9.75 -19.65 22.31
C VAL A 321 -10.52 -20.01 21.06
N ILE A 322 -10.13 -19.46 19.91
CA ILE A 322 -10.74 -19.81 18.62
C ILE A 322 -10.28 -21.19 18.22
N LEU A 323 -11.24 -22.12 18.08
CA LEU A 323 -11.00 -23.52 17.73
C LEU A 323 -11.12 -23.75 16.22
N SER A 324 -12.10 -23.11 15.57
CA SER A 324 -12.33 -23.26 14.13
C SER A 324 -12.94 -22.00 13.52
N PHE A 325 -12.75 -21.87 12.20
CA PHE A 325 -13.35 -20.85 11.36
C PHE A 325 -14.01 -21.54 10.15
N ASP A 326 -15.33 -21.33 9.95
CA ASP A 326 -16.16 -22.01 8.94
C ASP A 326 -15.95 -23.55 8.93
N GLY A 327 -15.87 -24.15 10.11
CA GLY A 327 -15.69 -25.59 10.26
C GLY A 327 -14.24 -26.08 10.07
N VAL A 328 -13.30 -25.22 9.67
CA VAL A 328 -11.88 -25.57 9.54
C VAL A 328 -11.16 -25.37 10.87
N ASN A 329 -10.61 -26.44 11.43
CA ASN A 329 -9.91 -26.40 12.71
C ASN A 329 -8.58 -25.63 12.61
N ILE A 330 -8.36 -24.73 13.58
CA ILE A 330 -7.13 -23.93 13.69
C ILE A 330 -6.16 -24.65 14.63
N ALA A 331 -4.90 -24.81 14.21
CA ALA A 331 -3.87 -25.38 15.05
C ALA A 331 -3.39 -24.39 16.13
N SER A 332 -2.66 -24.89 17.13
CA SER A 332 -2.18 -24.07 18.24
C SER A 332 -1.11 -23.04 17.85
N ASP A 333 -0.49 -23.22 16.68
CA ASP A 333 0.44 -22.25 16.05
C ASP A 333 -0.27 -21.20 15.18
N GLY A 334 -1.60 -21.28 15.02
CA GLY A 334 -2.41 -20.37 14.20
C GLY A 334 -2.50 -20.78 12.73
N THR A 335 -2.11 -21.98 12.37
CA THR A 335 -2.18 -22.47 11.00
C THR A 335 -3.42 -23.34 10.74
N VAL A 336 -3.80 -23.46 9.47
CA VAL A 336 -4.86 -24.33 8.96
C VAL A 336 -4.30 -25.22 7.85
N PRO A 337 -4.93 -26.38 7.55
CA PRO A 337 -4.58 -27.16 6.37
C PRO A 337 -4.73 -26.31 5.10
N PHE A 338 -3.78 -26.43 4.17
CA PHE A 338 -3.81 -25.73 2.91
C PHE A 338 -3.94 -26.73 1.75
N ARG A 339 -2.85 -27.21 1.18
CA ARG A 339 -2.84 -28.18 0.08
C ARG A 339 -1.62 -29.11 0.20
N HIS A 340 -1.72 -30.31 -0.35
CA HIS A 340 -0.58 -31.25 -0.43
C HIS A 340 0.18 -31.46 0.89
N GLY A 341 -0.52 -31.41 2.05
CA GLY A 341 0.09 -31.52 3.36
C GLY A 341 0.72 -30.23 3.90
N GLU A 342 0.67 -29.12 3.15
CA GLU A 342 1.10 -27.79 3.60
C GLU A 342 0.10 -27.18 4.58
N ARG A 343 0.59 -26.26 5.40
CA ARG A 343 -0.23 -25.46 6.32
C ARG A 343 0.05 -23.99 6.11
N ILE A 344 -0.99 -23.16 6.32
CA ILE A 344 -0.91 -21.71 6.12
C ILE A 344 -1.59 -20.96 7.28
N GLY A 345 -1.26 -19.70 7.52
CA GLY A 345 -1.94 -18.87 8.52
C GLY A 345 -3.46 -18.84 8.32
N PHE A 346 -4.22 -18.93 9.41
CA PHE A 346 -5.70 -18.98 9.34
C PHE A 346 -6.33 -17.73 8.73
N SER A 347 -5.64 -16.59 8.70
CA SER A 347 -6.06 -15.37 7.99
C SER A 347 -6.34 -15.63 6.50
N TYR A 348 -5.76 -16.69 5.92
CA TYR A 348 -6.12 -17.18 4.59
C TYR A 348 -7.63 -17.45 4.46
N LEU A 349 -8.24 -18.09 5.46
CA LEU A 349 -9.69 -18.38 5.42
C LEU A 349 -10.53 -17.10 5.43
N VAL A 350 -10.09 -16.10 6.21
CA VAL A 350 -10.75 -14.79 6.27
C VAL A 350 -10.64 -14.08 4.92
N SER A 351 -9.47 -14.12 4.27
CA SER A 351 -9.22 -13.48 2.98
C SER A 351 -9.98 -14.12 1.79
N GLN A 352 -10.55 -15.31 1.96
CA GLN A 352 -11.41 -15.95 0.95
C GLN A 352 -12.86 -15.44 0.99
N LYS A 353 -13.23 -14.69 2.04
CA LYS A 353 -14.56 -14.10 2.22
C LYS A 353 -14.62 -12.68 1.68
N TYR A 354 -15.84 -12.20 1.47
CA TYR A 354 -16.11 -10.81 1.07
C TYR A 354 -16.66 -10.00 2.25
N ILE A 355 -16.51 -8.69 2.17
CA ILE A 355 -17.12 -7.77 3.12
C ILE A 355 -18.64 -7.98 3.09
N GLY A 356 -19.24 -8.17 4.27
CA GLY A 356 -20.66 -8.47 4.46
C GLY A 356 -21.01 -9.94 4.50
N ASP A 357 -20.08 -10.85 4.16
CA ASP A 357 -20.29 -12.29 4.32
C ASP A 357 -20.31 -12.67 5.81
N ASN A 358 -21.03 -13.74 6.12
CA ASN A 358 -21.02 -14.33 7.45
C ASN A 358 -19.94 -15.41 7.54
N ALA A 359 -19.29 -15.49 8.70
CA ALA A 359 -18.36 -16.56 9.06
C ALA A 359 -18.80 -17.19 10.38
N VAL A 360 -18.69 -18.52 10.46
CA VAL A 360 -19.00 -19.27 11.68
C VAL A 360 -17.69 -19.51 12.45
N VAL A 361 -17.62 -19.01 13.67
CA VAL A 361 -16.44 -19.13 14.54
C VAL A 361 -16.80 -19.91 15.80
N GLN A 362 -16.11 -21.03 16.03
CA GLN A 362 -16.20 -21.77 17.29
C GLN A 362 -15.11 -21.34 18.25
N VAL A 363 -15.51 -21.05 19.47
CA VAL A 363 -14.57 -20.66 20.53
C VAL A 363 -14.77 -21.50 21.78
N LEU A 364 -13.69 -21.69 22.54
CA LEU A 364 -13.74 -22.19 23.91
C LEU A 364 -13.76 -20.97 24.83
N ARG A 365 -14.78 -20.87 25.67
CA ARG A 365 -14.95 -19.84 26.72
C ARG A 365 -15.39 -20.52 28.00
N ASN A 366 -14.62 -20.35 29.08
CA ASN A 366 -14.91 -20.98 30.39
C ASN A 366 -15.13 -22.50 30.28
N SER A 367 -14.30 -23.20 29.52
CA SER A 367 -14.37 -24.65 29.23
C SER A 367 -15.63 -25.10 28.45
N GLU A 368 -16.45 -24.18 27.96
CA GLU A 368 -17.60 -24.46 27.09
C GLU A 368 -17.27 -24.08 25.65
N THR A 369 -17.70 -24.90 24.70
CA THR A 369 -17.58 -24.60 23.28
C THR A 369 -18.82 -23.81 22.84
N LEU A 370 -18.60 -22.61 22.34
CA LEU A 370 -19.64 -21.72 21.83
C LEU A 370 -19.41 -21.49 20.33
N GLU A 371 -20.50 -21.24 19.62
CA GLU A 371 -20.48 -20.93 18.19
C GLU A 371 -21.12 -19.56 17.93
N PHE A 372 -20.43 -18.75 17.12
CA PHE A 372 -20.88 -17.42 16.75
C PHE A 372 -20.88 -17.26 15.23
N SER A 373 -21.95 -16.68 14.70
CA SER A 373 -22.01 -16.19 13.32
C SER A 373 -21.61 -14.72 13.31
N ILE A 374 -20.49 -14.41 12.66
CA ILE A 374 -19.88 -13.08 12.61
C ILE A 374 -20.06 -12.51 11.20
N LYS A 375 -20.63 -11.33 11.08
CA LYS A 375 -20.67 -10.60 9.80
C LYS A 375 -19.33 -9.91 9.61
N LEU A 376 -18.58 -10.32 8.61
CA LEU A 376 -17.23 -9.79 8.35
C LEU A 376 -17.30 -8.38 7.77
N ALA A 377 -16.42 -7.50 8.26
CA ALA A 377 -16.32 -6.11 7.85
C ALA A 377 -14.87 -5.60 7.94
N LYS A 378 -14.63 -4.38 7.50
CA LYS A 378 -13.44 -3.61 7.90
C LYS A 378 -13.69 -2.98 9.26
N HIS A 379 -12.67 -2.86 10.06
CA HIS A 379 -12.68 -2.08 11.30
C HIS A 379 -11.87 -0.79 11.12
N LYS A 380 -12.07 0.16 12.02
CA LYS A 380 -11.35 1.43 12.00
C LYS A 380 -10.02 1.29 12.72
N GLU A 381 -8.92 1.53 12.01
CA GLU A 381 -7.61 1.74 12.64
C GLU A 381 -7.50 3.17 13.15
N LEU A 382 -6.92 3.37 14.35
CA LEU A 382 -6.69 4.71 14.91
C LEU A 382 -5.71 5.51 14.04
N ILE A 383 -4.65 4.85 13.55
CA ILE A 383 -3.70 5.37 12.57
C ILE A 383 -3.87 4.55 11.29
N PRO A 384 -4.64 5.02 10.31
CA PRO A 384 -4.96 4.25 9.12
C PRO A 384 -3.73 4.00 8.26
N SER A 385 -3.65 2.80 7.72
CA SER A 385 -2.54 2.35 6.86
C SER A 385 -2.48 3.11 5.54
N HIS A 386 -3.61 3.65 5.06
CA HIS A 386 -3.69 4.48 3.85
C HIS A 386 -4.88 5.44 3.94
N ILE A 387 -4.87 6.49 3.13
CA ILE A 387 -5.91 7.52 3.06
C ILE A 387 -6.76 7.43 1.78
N GLU A 388 -6.74 6.29 1.09
CA GLU A 388 -7.56 5.98 -0.09
C GLU A 388 -7.43 7.04 -1.22
N GLY A 389 -6.22 7.57 -1.46
CA GLY A 389 -5.97 8.58 -2.48
C GLY A 389 -6.52 9.98 -2.18
N LYS A 390 -7.19 10.18 -1.04
CA LYS A 390 -7.68 11.49 -0.61
C LYS A 390 -6.52 12.40 -0.23
N PRO A 391 -6.66 13.73 -0.32
CA PRO A 391 -5.70 14.65 0.27
C PRO A 391 -5.72 14.54 1.82
N PRO A 392 -4.61 14.84 2.52
CA PRO A 392 -4.62 14.92 3.97
C PRO A 392 -5.54 16.03 4.46
N SER A 393 -6.36 15.74 5.48
CA SER A 393 -7.18 16.75 6.14
C SER A 393 -6.31 17.62 7.03
N TYR A 394 -6.57 18.93 7.05
CA TYR A 394 -5.83 19.88 7.86
C TYR A 394 -6.72 21.02 8.37
N TYR A 395 -6.29 21.61 9.50
CA TYR A 395 -6.86 22.82 10.04
C TYR A 395 -5.74 23.73 10.57
N ILE A 396 -5.83 25.03 10.26
CA ILE A 396 -4.84 26.04 10.66
C ILE A 396 -5.52 27.07 11.55
N VAL A 397 -4.98 27.27 12.73
CA VAL A 397 -5.41 28.31 13.69
C VAL A 397 -4.19 28.95 14.33
N ALA A 398 -4.06 30.29 14.23
CA ALA A 398 -2.94 31.05 14.77
C ALA A 398 -1.56 30.49 14.39
N GLY A 399 -1.44 29.89 13.20
CA GLY A 399 -0.22 29.26 12.71
C GLY A 399 -0.02 27.80 13.09
N PHE A 400 -0.80 27.23 14.01
CA PHE A 400 -0.76 25.80 14.30
C PHE A 400 -1.44 25.02 13.18
N VAL A 401 -0.71 24.15 12.51
CA VAL A 401 -1.23 23.24 11.51
C VAL A 401 -1.59 21.92 12.17
N LEU A 402 -2.86 21.61 12.20
CA LEU A 402 -3.41 20.42 12.82
C LEU A 402 -3.81 19.41 11.76
N THR A 403 -3.47 18.15 11.94
CA THR A 403 -3.79 17.06 10.99
C THR A 403 -4.09 15.75 11.71
N ALA A 404 -4.77 14.83 11.02
CA ALA A 404 -4.95 13.47 11.51
C ALA A 404 -3.76 12.60 11.12
N VAL A 405 -3.22 11.85 12.08
CA VAL A 405 -2.10 10.94 11.83
C VAL A 405 -2.56 9.75 11.00
N SER A 406 -1.75 9.41 10.00
CA SER A 406 -1.89 8.22 9.17
C SER A 406 -0.51 7.62 8.90
N LEU A 407 -0.43 6.37 8.44
CA LEU A 407 0.85 5.76 8.10
C LEU A 407 1.57 6.51 6.95
N PRO A 408 0.88 7.00 5.90
CA PRO A 408 1.50 7.87 4.90
C PRO A 408 2.06 9.18 5.49
N TYR A 409 1.38 9.78 6.48
CA TYR A 409 1.90 10.93 7.21
C TYR A 409 3.20 10.59 7.93
N LEU A 410 3.22 9.49 8.71
CA LEU A 410 4.42 9.07 9.44
C LEU A 410 5.61 8.80 8.51
N ARG A 411 5.36 8.14 7.37
CA ARG A 411 6.40 7.88 6.36
C ARG A 411 6.89 9.18 5.69
N SER A 412 6.01 10.12 5.44
CA SER A 412 6.38 11.41 4.85
C SER A 412 7.24 12.26 5.78
N GLU A 413 6.89 12.32 7.07
CA GLU A 413 7.58 13.14 8.06
C GLU A 413 8.91 12.53 8.53
N PHE A 414 8.97 11.22 8.70
CA PHE A 414 10.11 10.55 9.30
C PHE A 414 10.89 9.65 8.34
N GLY A 415 10.41 9.48 7.10
CA GLY A 415 11.04 8.63 6.08
C GLY A 415 10.92 7.14 6.37
N ASN A 416 11.41 6.70 7.51
CA ASN A 416 11.36 5.30 7.94
C ASN A 416 10.57 5.17 9.25
N LEU A 417 9.87 4.04 9.44
CA LEU A 417 9.15 3.76 10.69
C LEU A 417 10.06 3.66 11.92
N PHE A 418 11.34 3.33 11.73
CA PHE A 418 12.32 3.32 12.83
C PHE A 418 12.69 4.72 13.35
N ASP A 419 12.49 5.75 12.52
CA ASP A 419 12.76 7.14 12.86
C ASP A 419 11.54 7.86 13.46
N VAL A 420 10.38 7.20 13.45
CA VAL A 420 9.14 7.72 14.06
C VAL A 420 9.30 7.83 15.57
N PRO A 421 8.89 8.94 16.21
CA PRO A 421 8.89 9.05 17.66
C PRO A 421 8.21 7.86 18.32
N ILE A 422 8.84 7.28 19.35
CA ILE A 422 8.41 6.04 20.00
C ILE A 422 6.92 6.10 20.40
N LYS A 423 6.45 7.26 20.87
CA LYS A 423 5.05 7.49 21.25
C LYS A 423 4.05 7.28 20.10
N LEU A 424 4.38 7.74 18.89
CA LEU A 424 3.52 7.58 17.70
C LEU A 424 3.64 6.17 17.13
N LEU A 425 4.85 5.60 17.19
CA LEU A 425 5.07 4.21 16.80
C LEU A 425 4.31 3.23 17.71
N ASP A 426 4.35 3.42 19.03
CA ASP A 426 3.58 2.61 19.99
C ASP A 426 2.08 2.70 19.72
N LYS A 427 1.56 3.90 19.45
CA LYS A 427 0.16 4.09 19.08
C LYS A 427 -0.19 3.41 17.76
N HIS A 428 0.69 3.47 16.76
CA HIS A 428 0.47 2.77 15.48
C HIS A 428 0.42 1.24 15.67
N LEU A 429 1.29 0.68 16.51
CA LEU A 429 1.38 -0.76 16.71
C LEU A 429 0.34 -1.31 17.69
N HIS A 430 -0.10 -0.51 18.67
CA HIS A 430 -0.83 -1.02 19.84
C HIS A 430 -2.13 -0.29 20.17
N ALA A 431 -2.33 0.96 19.75
CA ALA A 431 -3.58 1.64 20.02
C ALA A 431 -4.71 1.15 19.10
N MET A 432 -5.93 1.21 19.61
CA MET A 432 -7.16 0.79 18.93
C MET A 432 -8.17 1.94 18.97
N ALA A 433 -8.82 2.20 17.84
CA ALA A 433 -9.89 3.19 17.79
C ALA A 433 -11.08 2.73 18.63
N GLN A 434 -11.60 3.59 19.50
CA GLN A 434 -12.76 3.32 20.34
C GLN A 434 -14.09 3.58 19.63
N SER A 435 -14.04 4.35 18.54
CA SER A 435 -15.20 4.63 17.68
C SER A 435 -14.77 4.81 16.23
N THR A 436 -15.72 4.64 15.31
CA THR A 436 -15.46 4.67 13.85
C THR A 436 -14.98 6.03 13.34
N ASP A 437 -15.23 7.11 14.07
CA ASP A 437 -14.85 8.47 13.74
C ASP A 437 -13.66 9.00 14.57
N GLU A 438 -13.07 8.17 15.43
CA GLU A 438 -11.88 8.56 16.19
C GLU A 438 -10.65 8.71 15.30
N GLN A 439 -9.88 9.75 15.56
CA GLN A 439 -8.62 10.06 14.89
C GLN A 439 -7.59 10.54 15.91
N LEU A 440 -6.33 10.25 15.67
CA LEU A 440 -5.23 10.83 16.43
C LEU A 440 -4.87 12.15 15.75
N VAL A 441 -5.15 13.28 16.44
CA VAL A 441 -4.88 14.62 15.93
C VAL A 441 -3.57 15.14 16.49
N VAL A 442 -2.69 15.67 15.63
CA VAL A 442 -1.40 16.24 16.02
C VAL A 442 -1.23 17.65 15.48
N VAL A 443 -0.36 18.42 16.13
CA VAL A 443 0.25 19.61 15.53
C VAL A 443 1.34 19.14 14.61
N SER A 444 1.14 19.22 13.29
CA SER A 444 2.15 18.79 12.31
C SER A 444 3.24 19.83 12.10
N GLN A 445 2.90 21.10 12.23
CA GLN A 445 3.78 22.23 11.99
C GLN A 445 3.29 23.48 12.71
N VAL A 446 4.19 24.40 13.05
CA VAL A 446 3.86 25.75 13.50
C VAL A 446 4.36 26.75 12.46
N LEU A 447 3.44 27.50 11.85
CA LEU A 447 3.76 28.65 11.02
C LEU A 447 4.05 29.83 11.94
N VAL A 448 5.32 30.17 12.09
CA VAL A 448 5.79 31.13 13.10
C VAL A 448 5.23 32.53 12.86
N ALA A 449 4.65 33.11 13.91
CA ALA A 449 4.13 34.46 13.95
C ALA A 449 4.15 34.99 15.39
N ASP A 450 3.97 36.30 15.59
CA ASP A 450 4.03 36.92 16.93
C ASP A 450 3.02 36.30 17.91
N ILE A 451 1.89 35.82 17.41
CA ILE A 451 0.81 35.21 18.22
C ILE A 451 1.20 33.87 18.85
N ASN A 452 2.13 33.13 18.25
CA ASN A 452 2.52 31.81 18.70
C ASN A 452 3.96 31.74 19.22
N ILE A 453 4.53 32.89 19.60
CA ILE A 453 5.88 32.99 20.15
C ILE A 453 6.07 32.08 21.37
N GLY A 454 7.17 31.30 21.38
CA GLY A 454 7.49 30.31 22.40
C GLY A 454 6.81 28.95 22.23
N TYR A 455 6.06 28.75 21.12
CA TYR A 455 5.43 27.48 20.75
C TYR A 455 6.00 26.88 19.46
N GLU A 456 7.07 27.43 18.92
CA GLU A 456 7.64 27.12 17.60
C GLU A 456 8.03 25.64 17.46
N ASP A 457 8.48 25.02 18.56
CA ASP A 457 8.95 23.64 18.61
C ASP A 457 7.86 22.62 18.95
N ILE A 458 6.59 23.05 19.09
CA ILE A 458 5.47 22.17 19.38
C ILE A 458 5.02 21.47 18.08
N VAL A 459 5.80 20.48 17.64
CA VAL A 459 5.49 19.67 16.44
C VAL A 459 5.36 18.21 16.82
N ASN A 460 4.52 17.47 16.08
CA ASN A 460 4.26 16.05 16.29
C ASN A 460 3.75 15.69 17.71
N ASN A 461 3.16 16.66 18.40
CA ASN A 461 2.49 16.46 19.68
C ASN A 461 0.99 16.27 19.47
N GLN A 462 0.43 15.24 20.11
CA GLN A 462 -1.01 14.97 20.06
C GLN A 462 -1.78 16.06 20.82
N VAL A 463 -2.87 16.51 20.21
CA VAL A 463 -3.89 17.34 20.87
C VAL A 463 -4.90 16.42 21.54
N LEU A 464 -4.93 16.46 22.88
CA LEU A 464 -5.79 15.61 23.70
C LEU A 464 -7.11 16.30 24.05
N THR A 465 -7.04 17.59 24.39
CA THR A 465 -8.21 18.37 24.82
C THR A 465 -8.21 19.75 24.18
N PHE A 466 -9.40 20.32 24.05
CA PHE A 466 -9.62 21.72 23.75
C PHE A 466 -10.57 22.30 24.77
N ASN A 467 -10.17 23.37 25.49
CA ASN A 467 -10.92 23.97 26.62
C ASN A 467 -11.48 22.87 27.55
N ASP A 468 -10.62 21.95 27.99
CA ASP A 468 -10.89 20.80 28.86
C ASP A 468 -11.82 19.72 28.25
N MET A 469 -12.33 19.91 27.03
CA MET A 469 -13.14 18.91 26.32
C MET A 469 -12.25 17.96 25.49
N PRO A 470 -12.45 16.64 25.55
CA PRO A 470 -11.66 15.68 24.77
C PRO A 470 -11.79 15.89 23.26
N VAL A 471 -10.66 15.87 22.56
CA VAL A 471 -10.60 15.91 21.08
C VAL A 471 -10.73 14.49 20.54
N LYS A 472 -11.86 14.22 19.90
CA LYS A 472 -12.16 12.90 19.31
C LYS A 472 -11.57 12.73 17.90
N ASN A 473 -11.64 13.77 17.08
CA ASN A 473 -11.15 13.82 15.71
C ASN A 473 -10.92 15.27 15.28
N LEU A 474 -10.30 15.45 14.11
CA LEU A 474 -9.99 16.77 13.58
C LEU A 474 -11.25 17.61 13.35
N LYS A 475 -12.32 17.01 12.83
CA LYS A 475 -13.58 17.72 12.58
C LYS A 475 -14.23 18.26 13.87
N SER A 476 -14.23 17.45 14.93
CA SER A 476 -14.75 17.90 16.23
C SER A 476 -13.93 19.04 16.80
N LEU A 477 -12.60 18.99 16.62
CA LEU A 477 -11.71 20.08 17.05
C LEU A 477 -12.02 21.38 16.28
N VAL A 478 -12.18 21.31 14.96
CA VAL A 478 -12.57 22.47 14.13
C VAL A 478 -13.88 23.09 14.66
N ILE A 479 -14.91 22.26 14.86
CA ILE A 479 -16.21 22.74 15.35
C ILE A 479 -16.06 23.41 16.72
N MET A 480 -15.28 22.85 17.63
CA MET A 480 -15.06 23.43 18.95
C MET A 480 -14.31 24.78 18.87
N VAL A 481 -13.29 24.90 18.02
CA VAL A 481 -12.49 26.13 17.88
C VAL A 481 -13.27 27.23 17.17
N GLU A 482 -13.95 26.92 16.05
CA GLU A 482 -14.70 27.91 15.29
C GLU A 482 -15.88 28.51 16.08
N ASN A 483 -16.56 27.68 16.90
CA ASN A 483 -17.68 28.11 17.74
C ASN A 483 -17.24 28.58 19.15
N CYS A 484 -15.94 28.73 19.41
CA CYS A 484 -15.45 29.15 20.70
C CYS A 484 -15.55 30.67 20.85
N ASP A 485 -16.29 31.11 21.91
CA ASP A 485 -16.42 32.50 22.33
C ASP A 485 -15.70 32.80 23.66
N ASP A 486 -15.02 31.78 24.23
CA ASP A 486 -14.22 31.96 25.45
C ASP A 486 -13.08 32.97 25.21
N GLU A 487 -12.58 33.59 26.27
CA GLU A 487 -11.46 34.56 26.19
C GLU A 487 -10.19 33.91 25.59
N TYR A 488 -9.98 32.62 25.89
CA TYR A 488 -8.77 31.88 25.48
C TYR A 488 -9.12 30.56 24.82
N LEU A 489 -8.38 30.24 23.73
CA LEU A 489 -8.29 28.90 23.17
C LEU A 489 -7.20 28.15 23.93
N LYS A 490 -7.55 27.03 24.57
CA LYS A 490 -6.62 26.20 25.36
C LYS A 490 -6.53 24.82 24.74
N PHE A 491 -5.37 24.47 24.18
CA PHE A 491 -5.10 23.15 23.63
C PHE A 491 -4.25 22.36 24.64
N GLY A 492 -4.83 21.32 25.23
CA GLY A 492 -4.10 20.38 26.07
C GLY A 492 -3.40 19.33 25.22
N LEU A 493 -2.09 19.23 25.39
CA LEU A 493 -1.22 18.33 24.64
C LEU A 493 -0.72 17.18 25.52
N GLU A 494 0.02 16.25 24.91
CA GLU A 494 0.71 15.19 25.66
C GLU A 494 1.66 15.78 26.71
N TYR A 495 1.93 14.98 27.77
CA TYR A 495 2.82 15.35 28.89
C TYR A 495 2.40 16.61 29.65
N ASN A 496 1.09 16.91 29.70
CA ASN A 496 0.51 18.10 30.32
C ASN A 496 1.04 19.42 29.75
N GLN A 497 1.57 19.41 28.53
CA GLN A 497 1.86 20.64 27.81
C GLN A 497 0.55 21.33 27.42
N MET A 498 0.59 22.65 27.33
CA MET A 498 -0.59 23.45 26.99
C MET A 498 -0.18 24.59 26.04
N VAL A 499 -1.00 24.80 25.01
CA VAL A 499 -0.99 26.00 24.19
C VAL A 499 -2.18 26.86 24.58
N VAL A 500 -1.95 28.12 24.89
CA VAL A 500 -3.01 29.08 25.24
C VAL A 500 -2.90 30.32 24.38
N LEU A 501 -3.97 30.67 23.69
CA LEU A 501 -4.04 31.81 22.79
C LEU A 501 -5.28 32.65 23.11
N GLN A 502 -5.18 33.97 23.01
CA GLN A 502 -6.34 34.84 23.12
C GLN A 502 -7.21 34.65 21.85
N THR A 503 -8.49 34.30 22.04
CA THR A 503 -9.39 33.86 20.96
C THR A 503 -9.50 34.87 19.82
N LYS A 504 -9.76 36.15 20.14
CA LYS A 504 -9.89 37.20 19.10
C LYS A 504 -8.59 37.45 18.36
N ALA A 505 -7.46 37.48 19.09
CA ALA A 505 -6.16 37.68 18.48
C ALA A 505 -5.75 36.47 17.61
N ALA A 506 -6.02 35.24 18.06
CA ALA A 506 -5.75 34.02 17.31
C ALA A 506 -6.53 33.94 16.00
N LYS A 507 -7.85 34.22 16.03
CA LYS A 507 -8.70 34.24 14.83
C LYS A 507 -8.25 35.34 13.85
N ALA A 508 -7.91 36.55 14.32
CA ALA A 508 -7.39 37.62 13.46
C ALA A 508 -6.03 37.27 12.85
N ALA A 509 -5.07 36.82 13.67
CA ALA A 509 -3.73 36.44 13.19
C ALA A 509 -3.75 35.29 12.19
N THR A 510 -4.75 34.41 12.25
CA THR A 510 -4.89 33.30 11.29
C THR A 510 -4.99 33.83 9.86
N LEU A 511 -5.78 34.87 9.60
CA LEU A 511 -5.95 35.44 8.25
C LEU A 511 -4.65 36.05 7.72
N ASP A 512 -3.91 36.76 8.59
CA ASP A 512 -2.62 37.36 8.22
C ASP A 512 -1.57 36.29 7.92
N ILE A 513 -1.54 35.20 8.70
CA ILE A 513 -0.64 34.06 8.52
C ILE A 513 -0.97 33.36 7.20
N LEU A 514 -2.23 33.08 6.91
CA LEU A 514 -2.64 32.47 5.64
C LEU A 514 -2.20 33.33 4.44
N THR A 515 -2.39 34.64 4.52
CA THR A 515 -1.96 35.59 3.48
C THR A 515 -0.44 35.56 3.30
N THR A 516 0.32 35.65 4.39
CA THR A 516 1.78 35.63 4.38
C THR A 516 2.36 34.36 3.77
N HIS A 517 1.73 33.21 4.04
CA HIS A 517 2.17 31.92 3.51
C HIS A 517 1.48 31.49 2.21
N CYS A 518 0.67 32.38 1.59
CA CYS A 518 -0.09 32.09 0.36
C CYS A 518 -0.94 30.83 0.47
N ILE A 519 -1.60 30.63 1.61
CA ILE A 519 -2.49 29.50 1.88
C ILE A 519 -3.93 29.94 1.58
N SER A 520 -4.61 29.22 0.71
CA SER A 520 -5.95 29.60 0.22
C SER A 520 -7.08 29.39 1.22
N SER A 521 -6.94 28.47 2.18
CA SER A 521 -7.98 28.16 3.17
C SER A 521 -7.36 27.70 4.48
N SER A 522 -7.97 28.06 5.61
CA SER A 522 -7.56 27.60 6.94
C SER A 522 -7.84 26.12 7.19
N MET A 523 -8.67 25.47 6.36
CA MET A 523 -9.02 24.07 6.50
C MET A 523 -9.23 23.38 5.18
N SER A 524 -9.10 22.06 5.18
CA SER A 524 -9.39 21.22 4.02
C SER A 524 -10.90 21.13 3.75
N ASP A 525 -11.27 20.86 2.50
CA ASP A 525 -12.68 20.92 2.04
C ASP A 525 -13.60 19.92 2.77
N ASP A 526 -13.07 18.79 3.22
CA ASP A 526 -13.82 17.76 3.96
C ASP A 526 -14.21 18.21 5.39
N LEU A 527 -13.58 19.25 5.91
CA LEU A 527 -13.88 19.83 7.23
C LEU A 527 -14.87 21.00 7.17
N LYS A 528 -15.08 21.60 5.98
CA LYS A 528 -16.00 22.72 5.78
C LYS A 528 -17.44 22.28 6.03
N THR A 529 -18.18 23.08 6.77
CA THR A 529 -19.65 22.92 6.87
C THR A 529 -20.30 23.51 5.62
N LYS A 530 -21.55 23.10 5.31
CA LYS A 530 -22.27 23.66 4.15
C LYS A 530 -22.45 25.17 4.24
N GLU A 531 -22.52 25.72 5.43
CA GLU A 531 -22.62 27.16 5.69
C GLU A 531 -21.31 27.87 5.37
N ASN A 532 -20.18 27.37 5.83
CA ASN A 532 -18.84 27.93 5.54
C ASN A 532 -18.50 27.85 4.04
N ALA A 533 -18.92 26.78 3.36
CA ALA A 533 -18.73 26.63 1.93
C ALA A 533 -19.55 27.65 1.12
N LEU A 534 -20.73 28.02 1.61
CA LEU A 534 -21.58 29.05 0.96
C LEU A 534 -21.03 30.46 1.17
N GLU A 535 -20.49 30.76 2.34
CA GLU A 535 -19.83 32.03 2.66
C GLU A 535 -18.57 32.26 1.83
N GLU A 536 -17.71 31.23 1.67
CA GLU A 536 -16.53 31.33 0.78
C GLU A 536 -16.92 31.57 -0.69
N VAL A 537 -17.94 30.88 -1.21
CA VAL A 537 -18.42 31.08 -2.58
C VAL A 537 -18.96 32.48 -2.76
N ASN A 538 -19.68 33.03 -1.77
CA ASN A 538 -20.21 34.39 -1.82
C ASN A 538 -19.07 35.43 -1.72
N SER A 539 -18.09 35.23 -0.85
CA SER A 539 -16.90 36.09 -0.74
C SER A 539 -16.09 36.13 -2.04
N MET A 540 -15.83 34.95 -2.65
CA MET A 540 -15.14 34.86 -3.94
C MET A 540 -15.94 35.55 -5.08
N ALA A 541 -17.27 35.47 -5.03
CA ALA A 541 -18.14 36.14 -6.02
C ALA A 541 -18.10 37.67 -5.86
N ASP A 542 -18.03 38.16 -4.62
CA ASP A 542 -17.94 39.61 -4.33
C ASP A 542 -16.54 40.14 -4.72
N ASP A 543 -15.44 39.45 -4.38
CA ASP A 543 -14.08 39.82 -4.80
C ASP A 543 -13.92 39.83 -6.35
N LEU A 544 -14.56 38.87 -7.04
CA LEU A 544 -14.57 38.84 -8.50
C LEU A 544 -15.36 40.03 -9.09
N ARG A 545 -16.46 40.40 -8.43
CA ARG A 545 -17.31 41.53 -8.81
C ARG A 545 -16.59 42.84 -8.62
N ASP A 546 -15.88 43.01 -7.51
CA ASP A 546 -15.09 44.20 -7.24
C ASP A 546 -13.89 44.32 -8.18
N THR A 547 -13.19 43.23 -8.49
CA THR A 547 -12.11 43.19 -9.48
C THR A 547 -12.60 43.52 -10.90
N ILE A 548 -13.81 43.08 -11.27
CA ILE A 548 -14.44 43.43 -12.55
C ILE A 548 -14.85 44.90 -12.59
N LEU A 549 -15.39 45.43 -11.50
CA LEU A 549 -15.77 46.83 -11.37
C LEU A 549 -14.55 47.77 -11.48
N GLU A 550 -13.45 47.46 -10.76
CA GLU A 550 -12.20 48.23 -10.88
C GLU A 550 -11.64 48.22 -12.31
N LYS A 551 -11.67 47.06 -12.99
CA LYS A 551 -11.22 46.97 -14.40
C LYS A 551 -12.15 47.70 -15.38
N VAL A 552 -13.44 47.72 -15.11
CA VAL A 552 -14.42 48.47 -15.95
C VAL A 552 -14.25 49.97 -15.73
N GLU A 553 -14.05 50.44 -14.51
CA GLU A 553 -13.76 51.85 -14.21
C GLU A 553 -12.44 52.31 -14.82
N ALA A 554 -11.38 51.46 -14.77
CA ALA A 554 -10.08 51.76 -15.39
C ALA A 554 -10.13 51.85 -16.94
N VAL A 555 -11.14 51.26 -17.57
CA VAL A 555 -11.31 51.28 -19.04
C VAL A 555 -12.26 52.43 -19.50
N CYS A 556 -13.08 52.95 -18.60
CA CYS A 556 -14.11 53.95 -18.94
C CYS A 556 -13.69 55.42 -18.72
N TRP A 557 -12.43 55.69 -18.27
CA TRP A 557 -11.93 57.08 -18.20
C TRP A 557 -10.65 57.20 -19.04
N PRO A 558 -10.65 58.04 -20.11
CA PRO A 558 -9.46 58.39 -20.87
C PRO A 558 -8.55 59.38 -20.13
#